data_6fb40d406f39f42598592bdb44a18396
#
_entry.id   6fb40d406f39f42598592bdb44a18396
#
_cell.length_a   1.000
_cell.length_b   1.000
_cell.length_c   1.000
_cell.angle_alpha   90.00
_cell.angle_beta   90.00
_cell.angle_gamma   90.00
#
_symmetry.space_group_name_H-M   'P 1'
#
loop_
_entity.id
_entity.type
_entity.pdbx_description
1 polymer ?
#
loop_
_entity_poly.entity_id
_entity_poly.type
_entity_poly.pdbx_seq_one_letter_code
_entity_poly.pdbx_strand_id
1 'polypeptide(L)'
;ANHERAQSTGARIVHSCGFDSVPSDLGVLLTAERARADGAGELRETTLTVRELRGGVSGGTVDSLRVEITAAQQGDAATVLAAPYALVPDGADPPGLEDRTPMRPFRDVATGLWTAPFPMAGVNSRVVHRSNALLGWRYGRGLRYREVIGLGTGARARRRARALTAALLLVGVALVLPPTRLLADRLLPAPGEGPGAQARRRGRFRMEVVARTTGGGRYRTVVAADADPYTASAVMLGEAALALALDGPRLPGGGGVLTPATALGTDLADRLVAAGLEISTGPA
;
A
#
# COMPACT_ATOMS: atom_id res chain seq x y z
N ALA A 1 20.24 -5.04 6.12
CA ALA A 1 21.64 -5.33 5.78
C ALA A 1 22.32 -4.18 4.99
N ASN A 2 21.63 -3.43 4.10
CA ASN A 2 22.26 -2.38 3.28
C ASN A 2 21.89 -0.94 3.67
N HIS A 3 21.07 -0.76 4.70
CA HIS A 3 20.56 0.56 5.07
C HIS A 3 21.68 1.47 5.58
N GLU A 4 22.46 1.02 6.53
CA GLU A 4 23.59 1.77 7.10
C GLU A 4 24.69 2.07 6.06
N ARG A 5 24.99 1.08 5.19
CA ARG A 5 25.93 1.30 4.10
C ARG A 5 25.44 2.37 3.11
N ALA A 6 24.14 2.34 2.78
CA ALA A 6 23.56 3.37 1.92
C ALA A 6 23.54 4.75 2.62
N GLN A 7 23.29 4.80 3.94
CA GLN A 7 23.41 6.03 4.70
C GLN A 7 24.82 6.60 4.69
N SER A 8 25.85 5.77 4.94
CA SER A 8 27.24 6.21 5.00
C SER A 8 27.78 6.71 3.65
N THR A 9 27.25 6.20 2.54
CA THR A 9 27.64 6.62 1.18
C THR A 9 26.78 7.74 0.59
N GLY A 10 25.67 8.11 1.28
CA GLY A 10 24.68 9.03 0.75
C GLY A 10 23.80 8.45 -0.35
N ALA A 11 23.92 7.14 -0.65
CA ALA A 11 23.11 6.50 -1.68
C ALA A 11 21.64 6.41 -1.27
N ARG A 12 20.73 6.76 -2.16
CA ARG A 12 19.27 6.63 -1.98
C ARG A 12 18.78 5.43 -2.76
N ILE A 13 18.38 4.37 -2.04
CA ILE A 13 17.80 3.15 -2.60
C ILE A 13 16.33 3.15 -2.24
N VAL A 14 15.46 3.41 -3.21
CA VAL A 14 14.03 3.57 -2.95
C VAL A 14 13.27 2.41 -3.56
N HIS A 15 12.63 1.61 -2.72
CA HIS A 15 11.78 0.52 -3.13
C HIS A 15 10.31 0.94 -3.18
N SER A 16 9.46 0.11 -3.79
CA SER A 16 8.00 0.25 -3.75
C SER A 16 7.47 1.54 -4.40
N CYS A 17 8.12 2.03 -5.47
CA CYS A 17 7.75 3.26 -6.19
C CYS A 17 6.63 3.07 -7.23
N GLY A 18 5.90 1.94 -7.21
CA GLY A 18 4.77 1.67 -8.10
C GLY A 18 3.42 1.80 -7.40
N PHE A 19 2.37 1.51 -8.17
CA PHE A 19 0.99 1.50 -7.70
C PHE A 19 0.77 0.62 -6.46
N ASP A 20 1.54 -0.44 -6.31
CA ASP A 20 1.37 -1.39 -5.21
C ASP A 20 1.50 -0.71 -3.84
N SER A 21 2.35 0.28 -3.68
CA SER A 21 2.61 0.91 -2.38
C SER A 21 2.54 2.45 -2.37
N VAL A 22 2.76 3.13 -3.50
CA VAL A 22 2.77 4.60 -3.55
C VAL A 22 1.46 5.21 -3.04
N PRO A 23 0.27 4.75 -3.43
CA PRO A 23 -0.99 5.30 -2.90
C PRO A 23 -1.13 5.14 -1.39
N SER A 24 -0.60 4.05 -0.84
CA SER A 24 -0.62 3.75 0.59
C SER A 24 0.36 4.65 1.34
N ASP A 25 1.61 4.67 0.92
CA ASP A 25 2.70 5.34 1.60
C ASP A 25 2.55 6.87 1.55
N LEU A 26 2.32 7.44 0.35
CA LEU A 26 2.05 8.87 0.20
C LEU A 26 0.70 9.27 0.79
N GLY A 27 -0.33 8.42 0.65
CA GLY A 27 -1.65 8.71 1.22
C GLY A 27 -1.60 8.91 2.73
N VAL A 28 -0.85 8.08 3.44
CA VAL A 28 -0.66 8.22 4.89
C VAL A 28 0.22 9.41 5.23
N LEU A 29 1.33 9.63 4.49
CA LEU A 29 2.18 10.81 4.67
C LEU A 29 1.37 12.10 4.57
N LEU A 30 0.62 12.29 3.47
CA LEU A 30 -0.16 13.50 3.23
C LEU A 30 -1.26 13.70 4.29
N THR A 31 -1.90 12.60 4.72
CA THR A 31 -2.88 12.64 5.81
C THR A 31 -2.24 13.09 7.12
N ALA A 32 -1.05 12.59 7.45
CA ALA A 32 -0.32 12.95 8.67
C ALA A 32 0.16 14.42 8.63
N GLU A 33 0.73 14.85 7.51
CA GLU A 33 1.19 16.23 7.33
C GLU A 33 0.02 17.22 7.44
N ARG A 34 -1.12 16.92 6.84
CA ARG A 34 -2.31 17.76 6.94
C ARG A 34 -2.85 17.81 8.37
N ALA A 35 -2.99 16.68 9.03
CA ALA A 35 -3.46 16.63 10.42
C ALA A 35 -2.52 17.42 11.35
N ARG A 36 -1.22 17.35 11.10
CA ARG A 36 -0.21 18.09 11.86
C ARG A 36 -0.28 19.59 11.58
N ALA A 37 -0.43 20.00 10.32
CA ALA A 37 -0.57 21.40 9.93
C ALA A 37 -1.80 22.06 10.57
N ASP A 38 -2.89 21.31 10.71
CA ASP A 38 -4.12 21.75 11.36
C ASP A 38 -4.06 21.64 12.91
N GLY A 39 -2.94 21.21 13.50
CA GLY A 39 -2.78 21.03 14.96
C GLY A 39 -3.63 19.90 15.56
N ALA A 40 -4.11 18.94 14.73
CA ALA A 40 -5.02 17.89 15.16
C ALA A 40 -4.32 16.70 15.85
N GLY A 41 -2.99 16.72 15.97
CA GLY A 41 -2.21 15.68 16.63
C GLY A 41 -1.81 14.55 15.67
N GLU A 42 -1.45 13.40 16.26
CA GLU A 42 -0.94 12.23 15.54
C GLU A 42 -2.06 11.34 15.01
N LEU A 43 -1.76 10.57 13.96
CA LEU A 43 -2.68 9.56 13.44
C LEU A 43 -2.84 8.38 14.42
N ARG A 44 -4.03 7.82 14.46
CA ARG A 44 -4.38 6.64 15.26
C ARG A 44 -4.99 5.56 14.38
N GLU A 45 -6.32 5.44 14.35
CA GLU A 45 -7.04 4.50 13.50
C GLU A 45 -7.03 4.99 12.05
N THR A 46 -6.24 4.35 11.21
CA THR A 46 -6.05 4.73 9.82
C THR A 46 -6.39 3.56 8.90
N THR A 47 -7.32 3.78 7.98
CA THR A 47 -7.75 2.74 7.04
C THR A 47 -7.62 3.25 5.61
N LEU A 48 -6.85 2.55 4.78
CA LEU A 48 -6.93 2.70 3.34
C LEU A 48 -8.06 1.81 2.80
N THR A 49 -8.95 2.40 2.04
CA THR A 49 -10.05 1.70 1.39
C THR A 49 -9.89 1.78 -0.13
N VAL A 50 -9.74 0.64 -0.79
CA VAL A 50 -9.83 0.54 -2.25
C VAL A 50 -11.30 0.68 -2.63
N ARG A 51 -11.65 1.83 -3.23
CA ARG A 51 -13.02 2.19 -3.63
C ARG A 51 -13.34 1.71 -5.04
N GLU A 52 -12.36 1.78 -5.90
CA GLU A 52 -12.45 1.33 -7.27
C GLU A 52 -11.09 0.79 -7.71
N LEU A 53 -11.09 -0.32 -8.40
CA LEU A 53 -9.90 -0.92 -9.01
C LEU A 53 -10.32 -1.69 -10.25
N ARG A 54 -9.96 -1.16 -11.42
CA ARG A 54 -10.23 -1.77 -12.72
C ARG A 54 -8.95 -1.81 -13.54
N GLY A 55 -8.75 -2.86 -14.31
CA GLY A 55 -7.59 -3.01 -15.18
C GLY A 55 -7.11 -4.45 -15.32
N GLY A 56 -7.66 -5.37 -14.52
CA GLY A 56 -7.30 -6.78 -14.56
C GLY A 56 -6.04 -7.11 -13.73
N VAL A 57 -5.58 -8.34 -13.85
CA VAL A 57 -4.42 -8.89 -13.15
C VAL A 57 -3.40 -9.36 -14.18
N SER A 58 -2.10 -9.07 -13.96
CA SER A 58 -1.01 -9.57 -14.82
C SER A 58 -0.42 -10.85 -14.27
N GLY A 59 0.26 -11.60 -15.15
CA GLY A 59 1.04 -12.77 -14.76
C GLY A 59 2.15 -12.44 -13.77
N GLY A 60 2.75 -11.25 -13.85
CA GLY A 60 3.73 -10.78 -12.87
C GLY A 60 3.15 -10.65 -11.46
N THR A 61 1.92 -10.16 -11.32
CA THR A 61 1.22 -10.12 -10.02
C THR A 61 0.96 -11.53 -9.47
N VAL A 62 0.53 -12.44 -10.34
CA VAL A 62 0.31 -13.86 -9.97
C VAL A 62 1.62 -14.52 -9.55
N ASP A 63 2.69 -14.26 -10.28
CA ASP A 63 4.00 -14.84 -10.00
C ASP A 63 4.61 -14.30 -8.68
N SER A 64 4.49 -12.99 -8.44
CA SER A 64 4.86 -12.39 -7.15
C SER A 64 4.12 -13.03 -5.98
N LEU A 65 2.81 -13.26 -6.12
CA LEU A 65 2.02 -13.95 -5.09
C LEU A 65 2.49 -15.39 -4.86
N ARG A 66 2.89 -16.12 -5.93
CA ARG A 66 3.47 -17.46 -5.82
C ARG A 66 4.79 -17.45 -5.05
N VAL A 67 5.66 -16.49 -5.37
CA VAL A 67 6.95 -16.32 -4.67
C VAL A 67 6.71 -16.04 -3.19
N GLU A 68 5.79 -15.14 -2.85
CA GLU A 68 5.44 -14.83 -1.46
C GLU A 68 4.88 -16.05 -0.71
N ILE A 69 3.97 -16.81 -1.32
CA ILE A 69 3.42 -18.04 -0.74
C ILE A 69 4.53 -19.07 -0.52
N THR A 70 5.42 -19.26 -1.49
CA THR A 70 6.53 -20.18 -1.37
C THR A 70 7.51 -19.76 -0.26
N ALA A 71 7.83 -18.47 -0.20
CA ALA A 71 8.65 -17.91 0.86
C ALA A 71 8.01 -18.06 2.25
N ALA A 72 6.68 -17.85 2.34
CA ALA A 72 5.94 -18.06 3.60
C ALA A 72 5.94 -19.51 4.09
N GLN A 73 6.19 -20.48 3.21
CA GLN A 73 6.33 -21.89 3.56
C GLN A 73 7.76 -22.27 4.00
N GLN A 74 8.76 -21.40 3.79
CA GLN A 74 10.17 -21.64 4.03
C GLN A 74 10.66 -20.85 5.26
N GLY A 75 10.59 -21.47 6.45
CA GLY A 75 11.31 -21.08 7.67
C GLY A 75 11.26 -19.59 8.04
N ASP A 76 12.42 -18.92 8.01
CA ASP A 76 12.59 -17.53 8.47
C ASP A 76 11.73 -16.50 7.74
N ALA A 77 11.42 -16.72 6.46
CA ALA A 77 10.57 -15.84 5.69
C ALA A 77 9.12 -15.78 6.21
N ALA A 78 8.61 -16.89 6.75
CA ALA A 78 7.29 -16.92 7.36
C ALA A 78 7.20 -15.98 8.58
N THR A 79 8.24 -15.94 9.40
CA THR A 79 8.32 -15.06 10.58
C THR A 79 8.37 -13.59 10.16
N VAL A 80 9.17 -13.25 9.14
CA VAL A 80 9.23 -11.89 8.58
C VAL A 80 7.90 -11.47 7.98
N LEU A 81 7.24 -12.36 7.22
CA LEU A 81 5.93 -12.09 6.62
C LEU A 81 4.81 -12.00 7.67
N ALA A 82 4.96 -12.59 8.84
CA ALA A 82 4.00 -12.48 9.92
C ALA A 82 4.15 -11.21 10.77
N ALA A 83 5.33 -10.57 10.76
CA ALA A 83 5.62 -9.43 11.61
C ALA A 83 5.22 -8.09 10.95
N PRO A 84 4.31 -7.29 11.54
CA PRO A 84 3.89 -6.00 10.99
C PRO A 84 5.04 -4.99 10.81
N TYR A 85 6.03 -5.07 11.68
CA TYR A 85 7.18 -4.15 11.72
C TYR A 85 8.47 -4.76 11.13
N ALA A 86 8.37 -5.83 10.32
CA ALA A 86 9.55 -6.53 9.78
C ALA A 86 10.49 -5.66 8.92
N LEU A 87 10.01 -4.56 8.37
CA LEU A 87 10.82 -3.63 7.57
C LEU A 87 11.31 -2.41 8.37
N VAL A 88 10.93 -2.29 9.63
CA VAL A 88 11.42 -1.20 10.50
C VAL A 88 12.91 -1.39 10.75
N PRO A 89 13.74 -0.33 10.67
CA PRO A 89 15.17 -0.44 10.93
C PRO A 89 15.49 -0.95 12.33
N ASP A 90 16.57 -1.68 12.47
CA ASP A 90 17.09 -2.09 13.77
C ASP A 90 17.31 -0.87 14.68
N GLY A 91 16.98 -0.99 15.95
CA GLY A 91 17.11 0.11 16.93
C GLY A 91 16.00 1.17 16.90
N ALA A 92 15.03 1.10 15.98
CA ALA A 92 13.94 2.07 15.93
C ALA A 92 12.83 1.85 16.97
N ASP A 93 12.91 0.84 17.81
CA ASP A 93 11.99 0.51 18.90
C ASP A 93 10.51 0.56 18.48
N PRO A 94 10.00 -0.44 17.74
CA PRO A 94 8.63 -0.47 17.27
C PRO A 94 7.64 -0.57 18.46
N PRO A 95 6.45 0.04 18.36
CA PRO A 95 5.51 0.13 19.48
C PRO A 95 4.84 -1.20 19.88
N GLY A 96 5.15 -2.32 19.21
CA GLY A 96 4.62 -3.65 19.54
C GLY A 96 3.11 -3.80 19.36
N LEU A 97 2.46 -2.92 18.60
CA LEU A 97 1.03 -3.00 18.34
C LEU A 97 0.72 -4.19 17.42
N GLU A 98 -0.29 -4.95 17.75
CA GLU A 98 -0.87 -5.93 16.83
C GLU A 98 -1.67 -5.19 15.75
N ASP A 99 -1.01 -4.88 14.64
CA ASP A 99 -1.61 -4.17 13.51
C ASP A 99 -1.71 -5.11 12.31
N ARG A 100 -2.84 -5.79 12.23
CA ARG A 100 -3.11 -6.75 11.16
C ARG A 100 -4.43 -6.42 10.48
N THR A 101 -4.42 -6.39 9.16
CA THR A 101 -5.67 -6.33 8.39
C THR A 101 -6.47 -7.63 8.60
N PRO A 102 -7.75 -7.54 9.02
CA PRO A 102 -8.56 -8.72 9.20
C PRO A 102 -8.75 -9.49 7.89
N MET A 103 -8.48 -10.81 7.91
CA MET A 103 -8.71 -11.72 6.77
C MET A 103 -10.17 -12.18 6.65
N ARG A 104 -11.09 -11.49 7.30
CA ARG A 104 -12.55 -11.75 7.26
C ARG A 104 -13.31 -10.50 6.83
N PRO A 105 -14.49 -10.64 6.22
CA PRO A 105 -15.33 -9.48 5.90
C PRO A 105 -15.85 -8.86 7.19
N PHE A 106 -15.79 -7.52 7.28
CA PHE A 106 -16.36 -6.76 8.41
C PHE A 106 -16.95 -5.45 7.90
N ARG A 107 -17.75 -4.81 8.75
CA ARG A 107 -18.22 -3.45 8.52
C ARG A 107 -17.24 -2.48 9.17
N ASP A 108 -16.56 -1.70 8.36
CA ASP A 108 -15.64 -0.69 8.86
C ASP A 108 -16.41 0.44 9.55
N VAL A 109 -16.02 0.75 10.79
CA VAL A 109 -16.73 1.73 11.64
C VAL A 109 -16.50 3.17 11.13
N ALA A 110 -15.32 3.45 10.55
CA ALA A 110 -14.97 4.78 10.07
C ALA A 110 -15.75 5.16 8.82
N THR A 111 -15.94 4.21 7.89
CA THR A 111 -16.58 4.45 6.60
C THR A 111 -18.00 3.90 6.51
N GLY A 112 -18.41 3.03 7.42
CA GLY A 112 -19.69 2.33 7.39
C GLY A 112 -19.80 1.26 6.29
N LEU A 113 -18.73 1.00 5.55
CA LEU A 113 -18.71 0.08 4.42
C LEU A 113 -18.51 -1.38 4.86
N TRP A 114 -19.14 -2.29 4.16
CA TRP A 114 -18.73 -3.69 4.15
C TRP A 114 -17.43 -3.84 3.38
N THR A 115 -16.47 -4.54 3.96
CA THR A 115 -15.10 -4.67 3.45
C THR A 115 -14.71 -6.11 3.24
N ALA A 116 -13.77 -6.33 2.32
CA ALA A 116 -13.05 -7.58 2.12
C ALA A 116 -11.54 -7.32 2.27
N PRO A 117 -10.72 -8.35 2.55
CA PRO A 117 -9.28 -8.22 2.58
C PRO A 117 -8.72 -7.66 1.27
N PHE A 118 -7.71 -6.80 1.36
CA PHE A 118 -6.94 -6.37 0.20
C PHE A 118 -5.64 -7.17 0.13
N PRO A 119 -5.33 -7.85 -0.98
CA PRO A 119 -4.16 -8.74 -1.07
C PRO A 119 -2.83 -8.07 -0.76
N MET A 120 -2.67 -6.78 -1.13
CA MET A 120 -1.42 -6.03 -0.91
C MET A 120 -1.28 -5.47 0.51
N ALA A 121 -2.31 -5.58 1.35
CA ALA A 121 -2.33 -4.99 2.69
C ALA A 121 -1.12 -5.37 3.54
N GLY A 122 -0.69 -6.63 3.47
CA GLY A 122 0.45 -7.13 4.23
C GLY A 122 1.77 -6.46 3.86
N VAL A 123 2.03 -6.25 2.59
CA VAL A 123 3.23 -5.57 2.09
C VAL A 123 3.15 -4.08 2.42
N ASN A 124 2.03 -3.44 2.08
CA ASN A 124 1.86 -2.00 2.23
C ASN A 124 1.90 -1.53 3.68
N SER A 125 1.30 -2.29 4.61
CA SER A 125 1.40 -1.97 6.04
C SER A 125 2.84 -1.90 6.51
N ARG A 126 3.71 -2.82 6.07
CA ARG A 126 5.14 -2.79 6.41
C ARG A 126 5.86 -1.60 5.82
N VAL A 127 5.52 -1.21 4.57
CA VAL A 127 6.08 0.00 3.94
C VAL A 127 5.69 1.25 4.74
N VAL A 128 4.40 1.40 5.09
CA VAL A 128 3.91 2.53 5.90
C VAL A 128 4.56 2.57 7.28
N HIS A 129 4.68 1.43 7.96
CA HIS A 129 5.36 1.37 9.26
C HIS A 129 6.86 1.69 9.15
N ARG A 130 7.52 1.25 8.06
CA ARG A 130 8.90 1.64 7.78
C ARG A 130 9.03 3.15 7.59
N SER A 131 8.13 3.76 6.83
CA SER A 131 8.09 5.21 6.61
C SER A 131 7.91 5.96 7.93
N ASN A 132 6.98 5.52 8.76
CA ASN A 132 6.75 6.12 10.08
C ASN A 132 7.99 6.04 10.97
N ALA A 133 8.67 4.88 11.01
CA ALA A 133 9.89 4.70 11.79
C ALA A 133 11.05 5.56 11.26
N LEU A 134 11.29 5.59 9.95
CA LEU A 134 12.32 6.40 9.32
C LEU A 134 12.10 7.90 9.50
N LEU A 135 10.85 8.34 9.66
CA LEU A 135 10.46 9.70 9.98
C LEU A 135 10.42 9.98 11.49
N GLY A 136 11.01 9.11 12.32
CA GLY A 136 11.02 9.29 13.78
C GLY A 136 9.64 9.17 14.40
N TRP A 137 8.78 8.29 13.88
CA TRP A 137 7.41 8.05 14.31
C TRP A 137 6.47 9.26 14.12
N ARG A 138 6.75 10.07 13.11
CA ARG A 138 6.04 11.32 12.82
C ARG A 138 4.55 11.16 12.56
N TYR A 139 4.10 10.00 12.08
CA TYR A 139 2.67 9.70 11.93
C TYR A 139 1.99 9.40 13.26
N GLY A 140 2.76 9.03 14.27
CA GLY A 140 2.37 8.63 15.62
C GLY A 140 2.83 7.22 15.97
N ARG A 141 3.34 7.03 17.19
CA ARG A 141 3.69 5.70 17.70
C ARG A 141 2.46 4.82 17.92
N GLY A 142 1.29 5.42 18.11
CA GLY A 142 0.01 4.72 18.26
C GLY A 142 -0.73 4.47 16.95
N LEU A 143 -0.09 4.66 15.79
CA LEU A 143 -0.69 4.42 14.48
C LEU A 143 -1.13 2.96 14.34
N ARG A 144 -2.41 2.74 14.04
CA ARG A 144 -2.98 1.47 13.61
C ARG A 144 -3.40 1.60 12.15
N TYR A 145 -2.70 0.91 11.28
CA TYR A 145 -2.91 0.99 9.84
C TYR A 145 -3.45 -0.31 9.27
N ARG A 146 -4.43 -0.22 8.37
CA ARG A 146 -4.99 -1.37 7.65
C ARG A 146 -5.45 -0.99 6.25
N GLU A 147 -5.53 -1.97 5.37
CA GLU A 147 -6.03 -1.81 4.01
C GLU A 147 -7.16 -2.78 3.71
N VAL A 148 -8.20 -2.31 3.05
CA VAL A 148 -9.40 -3.10 2.73
C VAL A 148 -9.99 -2.73 1.37
N ILE A 149 -10.75 -3.65 0.79
CA ILE A 149 -11.60 -3.38 -0.37
C ILE A 149 -12.98 -2.97 0.11
N GLY A 150 -13.44 -1.77 -0.24
CA GLY A 150 -14.76 -1.25 0.11
C GLY A 150 -15.83 -1.69 -0.90
N LEU A 151 -16.90 -2.35 -0.44
CA LEU A 151 -17.93 -2.94 -1.28
C LEU A 151 -19.31 -2.29 -1.16
N GLY A 152 -19.38 -1.16 -0.41
CA GLY A 152 -20.62 -0.41 -0.19
C GLY A 152 -21.33 -0.78 1.11
N THR A 153 -22.62 -0.44 1.21
CA THR A 153 -23.44 -0.61 2.41
C THR A 153 -24.58 -1.61 2.19
N GLY A 154 -25.18 -2.08 3.28
CA GLY A 154 -26.37 -2.95 3.25
C GLY A 154 -26.09 -4.42 2.96
N ALA A 155 -27.15 -5.21 2.83
CA ALA A 155 -27.08 -6.68 2.74
C ALA A 155 -26.42 -7.19 1.46
N ARG A 156 -26.59 -6.47 0.33
CA ARG A 156 -25.95 -6.81 -0.94
C ARG A 156 -24.42 -6.68 -0.84
N ALA A 157 -23.94 -5.58 -0.25
CA ALA A 157 -22.52 -5.35 -0.04
C ALA A 157 -21.92 -6.40 0.93
N ARG A 158 -22.64 -6.75 2.00
CA ARG A 158 -22.26 -7.84 2.91
C ARG A 158 -22.07 -9.17 2.18
N ARG A 159 -23.00 -9.54 1.29
CA ARG A 159 -22.89 -10.77 0.48
C ARG A 159 -21.67 -10.71 -0.46
N ARG A 160 -21.47 -9.58 -1.15
CA ARG A 160 -20.30 -9.38 -2.01
C ARG A 160 -18.98 -9.47 -1.23
N ALA A 161 -18.91 -8.89 -0.03
CA ALA A 161 -17.74 -8.95 0.82
C ALA A 161 -17.40 -10.40 1.21
N ARG A 162 -18.40 -11.19 1.60
CA ARG A 162 -18.23 -12.61 1.89
C ARG A 162 -17.78 -13.42 0.69
N ALA A 163 -18.42 -13.21 -0.47
CA ALA A 163 -18.09 -13.91 -1.70
C ALA A 163 -16.67 -13.58 -2.17
N LEU A 164 -16.26 -12.30 -2.15
CA LEU A 164 -14.89 -11.89 -2.50
C LEU A 164 -13.87 -12.47 -1.52
N THR A 165 -14.12 -12.42 -0.23
CA THR A 165 -13.22 -13.01 0.77
C THR A 165 -13.06 -14.51 0.54
N ALA A 166 -14.17 -15.23 0.31
CA ALA A 166 -14.11 -16.68 0.01
C ALA A 166 -13.32 -16.95 -1.29
N ALA A 167 -13.53 -16.15 -2.34
CA ALA A 167 -12.80 -16.29 -3.60
C ALA A 167 -11.29 -16.07 -3.41
N LEU A 168 -10.88 -15.03 -2.66
CA LEU A 168 -9.46 -14.77 -2.36
C LEU A 168 -8.83 -15.91 -1.56
N LEU A 169 -9.54 -16.45 -0.57
CA LEU A 169 -9.07 -17.61 0.20
C LEU A 169 -8.94 -18.86 -0.69
N LEU A 170 -9.91 -19.12 -1.57
CA LEU A 170 -9.85 -20.24 -2.51
C LEU A 170 -8.66 -20.12 -3.47
N VAL A 171 -8.40 -18.92 -4.01
CA VAL A 171 -7.23 -18.67 -4.85
C VAL A 171 -5.95 -18.91 -4.05
N GLY A 172 -5.86 -18.40 -2.81
CA GLY A 172 -4.71 -18.65 -1.94
C GLY A 172 -4.46 -20.14 -1.71
N VAL A 173 -5.50 -20.91 -1.37
CA VAL A 173 -5.42 -22.36 -1.19
C VAL A 173 -5.02 -23.06 -2.50
N ALA A 174 -5.60 -22.65 -3.63
CA ALA A 174 -5.30 -23.24 -4.94
C ALA A 174 -3.83 -23.04 -5.36
N LEU A 175 -3.19 -21.94 -4.95
CA LEU A 175 -1.78 -21.68 -5.21
C LEU A 175 -0.82 -22.44 -4.25
N VAL A 176 -1.32 -22.83 -3.07
CA VAL A 176 -0.54 -23.57 -2.06
C VAL A 176 -0.48 -25.06 -2.37
N LEU A 177 -1.59 -25.68 -2.74
CA LEU A 177 -1.71 -27.14 -2.90
C LEU A 177 -1.22 -27.58 -4.29
N PRO A 178 -0.28 -28.57 -4.37
CA PRO A 178 0.32 -28.99 -5.64
C PRO A 178 -0.68 -29.35 -6.76
N PRO A 179 -1.73 -30.16 -6.53
CA PRO A 179 -2.64 -30.55 -7.61
C PRO A 179 -3.48 -29.39 -8.13
N THR A 180 -3.89 -28.47 -7.26
CA THR A 180 -4.70 -27.28 -7.65
C THR A 180 -3.83 -26.19 -8.27
N ARG A 181 -2.54 -26.14 -7.92
CA ARG A 181 -1.58 -25.23 -8.52
C ARG A 181 -1.43 -25.46 -10.03
N LEU A 182 -1.36 -26.73 -10.47
CA LEU A 182 -1.30 -27.06 -11.90
C LEU A 182 -2.53 -26.56 -12.68
N LEU A 183 -3.71 -26.57 -12.06
CA LEU A 183 -4.92 -26.03 -12.66
C LEU A 183 -4.90 -24.48 -12.64
N ALA A 184 -4.50 -23.88 -11.55
CA ALA A 184 -4.35 -22.42 -11.43
C ALA A 184 -3.35 -21.88 -12.47
N ASP A 185 -2.24 -22.57 -12.72
CA ASP A 185 -1.22 -22.22 -13.71
C ASP A 185 -1.74 -22.22 -15.15
N ARG A 186 -2.82 -22.97 -15.44
CA ARG A 186 -3.48 -22.97 -16.76
C ARG A 186 -4.55 -21.89 -16.91
N LEU A 187 -5.10 -21.40 -15.82
CA LEU A 187 -6.22 -20.44 -15.80
C LEU A 187 -5.77 -19.00 -15.54
N LEU A 188 -4.64 -18.82 -14.89
CA LEU A 188 -4.10 -17.52 -14.55
C LEU A 188 -3.12 -17.04 -15.62
N PRO A 189 -2.99 -15.71 -15.83
CA PRO A 189 -2.04 -15.16 -16.78
C PRO A 189 -0.60 -15.63 -16.51
N ALA A 190 0.12 -15.98 -17.57
CA ALA A 190 1.53 -16.36 -17.47
C ALA A 190 2.44 -15.12 -17.27
N PRO A 191 3.68 -15.28 -16.74
CA PRO A 191 4.65 -14.20 -16.68
C PRO A 191 4.83 -13.56 -18.05
N GLY A 192 4.78 -12.21 -18.11
CA GLY A 192 4.79 -11.45 -19.35
C GLY A 192 3.41 -11.17 -19.95
N GLU A 193 2.37 -11.89 -19.53
CA GLU A 193 1.00 -11.59 -19.94
C GLU A 193 0.37 -10.54 -19.02
N GLY A 194 -0.46 -9.68 -19.58
CA GLY A 194 -1.14 -8.62 -18.85
C GLY A 194 -2.50 -8.26 -19.44
N PRO A 195 -3.21 -7.31 -18.84
CA PRO A 195 -4.49 -6.86 -19.36
C PRO A 195 -4.38 -6.36 -20.79
N GLY A 196 -5.29 -6.78 -21.66
CA GLY A 196 -5.33 -6.32 -23.04
C GLY A 196 -5.59 -4.81 -23.15
N ALA A 197 -5.29 -4.22 -24.32
CA ALA A 197 -5.38 -2.78 -24.55
C ALA A 197 -6.74 -2.18 -24.22
N GLN A 198 -7.85 -2.89 -24.44
CA GLN A 198 -9.19 -2.42 -24.11
C GLN A 198 -9.43 -2.40 -22.58
N ALA A 199 -8.93 -3.39 -21.85
CA ALA A 199 -9.03 -3.43 -20.39
C ALA A 199 -8.21 -2.29 -19.76
N ARG A 200 -7.00 -2.03 -20.28
CA ARG A 200 -6.16 -0.90 -19.85
C ARG A 200 -6.82 0.44 -20.11
N ARG A 201 -7.41 0.67 -21.29
CA ARG A 201 -8.13 1.93 -21.60
C ARG A 201 -9.35 2.20 -20.72
N ARG A 202 -9.96 1.16 -20.13
CA ARG A 202 -11.07 1.26 -19.17
C ARG A 202 -10.60 1.19 -17.73
N GLY A 203 -9.29 1.12 -17.55
CA GLY A 203 -8.66 1.05 -16.24
C GLY A 203 -8.91 2.31 -15.45
N ARG A 204 -9.13 2.16 -14.16
CA ARG A 204 -9.17 3.24 -13.18
C ARG A 204 -8.98 2.70 -11.78
N PHE A 205 -8.48 3.55 -10.92
CA PHE A 205 -8.44 3.24 -9.51
C PHE A 205 -8.82 4.45 -8.66
N ARG A 206 -9.34 4.17 -7.47
CA ARG A 206 -9.56 5.15 -6.42
C ARG A 206 -9.31 4.53 -5.07
N MET A 207 -8.36 5.08 -4.35
CA MET A 207 -7.99 4.69 -2.98
C MET A 207 -8.21 5.86 -2.04
N GLU A 208 -8.77 5.58 -0.87
CA GLU A 208 -9.07 6.60 0.15
C GLU A 208 -8.44 6.19 1.48
N VAL A 209 -7.53 7.00 1.98
CA VAL A 209 -7.01 6.89 3.36
C VAL A 209 -7.92 7.73 4.25
N VAL A 210 -8.50 7.12 5.26
CA VAL A 210 -9.28 7.82 6.29
C VAL A 210 -8.60 7.57 7.63
N ALA A 211 -8.27 8.64 8.34
CA ALA A 211 -7.60 8.58 9.62
C ALA A 211 -8.36 9.34 10.71
N ARG A 212 -8.29 8.83 11.95
CA ARG A 212 -8.62 9.56 13.17
C ARG A 212 -7.32 9.98 13.85
N THR A 213 -7.33 11.15 14.48
CA THR A 213 -6.17 11.68 15.17
C THR A 213 -6.33 11.65 16.69
N THR A 214 -5.24 11.85 17.41
CA THR A 214 -5.23 11.96 18.89
C THR A 214 -6.05 13.14 19.38
N GLY A 215 -6.15 14.21 18.59
CA GLY A 215 -7.00 15.38 18.91
C GLY A 215 -8.47 15.21 18.51
N GLY A 216 -8.88 14.01 18.05
CA GLY A 216 -10.28 13.72 17.67
C GLY A 216 -10.66 14.13 16.25
N GLY A 217 -9.75 14.75 15.50
CA GLY A 217 -9.96 15.13 14.10
C GLY A 217 -10.09 13.89 13.19
N ARG A 218 -10.76 14.08 12.05
CA ARG A 218 -10.83 13.09 10.96
C ARG A 218 -10.30 13.70 9.69
N TYR A 219 -9.44 12.94 9.00
CA TYR A 219 -8.81 13.37 7.76
C TYR A 219 -8.97 12.31 6.69
N ARG A 220 -9.05 12.78 5.45
CA ARG A 220 -9.14 11.91 4.28
C ARG A 220 -8.14 12.35 3.22
N THR A 221 -7.40 11.40 2.67
CA THR A 221 -6.61 11.56 1.45
C THR A 221 -7.18 10.64 0.38
N VAL A 222 -7.35 11.17 -0.82
CA VAL A 222 -7.74 10.42 -2.01
C VAL A 222 -6.55 10.35 -2.94
N VAL A 223 -6.29 9.17 -3.48
CA VAL A 223 -5.35 8.94 -4.59
C VAL A 223 -6.10 8.18 -5.67
N ALA A 224 -6.24 8.78 -6.85
CA ALA A 224 -7.01 8.20 -7.94
C ALA A 224 -6.42 8.53 -9.32
N ALA A 225 -6.76 7.74 -10.32
CA ALA A 225 -6.50 8.05 -11.72
C ALA A 225 -7.46 7.29 -12.64
N ASP A 226 -7.72 7.88 -13.80
CA ASP A 226 -8.37 7.22 -14.95
C ASP A 226 -7.32 6.44 -15.77
N ALA A 227 -6.62 5.55 -15.07
CA ALA A 227 -5.59 4.66 -15.61
C ALA A 227 -5.64 3.31 -14.91
N ASP A 228 -5.27 2.26 -15.61
CA ASP A 228 -5.11 0.95 -14.99
C ASP A 228 -3.89 0.94 -14.04
N PRO A 229 -3.83 0.01 -13.06
CA PRO A 229 -2.75 -0.06 -12.09
C PRO A 229 -1.35 -0.15 -12.71
N TYR A 230 -1.19 -0.80 -13.86
CA TYR A 230 0.11 -0.97 -14.51
C TYR A 230 0.59 0.31 -15.20
N THR A 231 -0.31 1.00 -15.89
CA THR A 231 -0.04 2.34 -16.46
C THR A 231 0.26 3.32 -15.33
N ALA A 232 -0.50 3.31 -14.25
CA ALA A 232 -0.23 4.13 -13.07
C ALA A 232 1.13 3.79 -12.41
N SER A 233 1.48 2.50 -12.30
CA SER A 233 2.81 2.08 -11.80
C SER A 233 3.94 2.64 -12.65
N ALA A 234 3.81 2.62 -13.99
CA ALA A 234 4.84 3.16 -14.87
C ALA A 234 5.01 4.67 -14.67
N VAL A 235 3.92 5.42 -14.51
CA VAL A 235 3.97 6.86 -14.21
C VAL A 235 4.60 7.10 -12.84
N MET A 236 4.15 6.40 -11.79
CA MET A 236 4.67 6.55 -10.43
C MET A 236 6.16 6.24 -10.35
N LEU A 237 6.60 5.15 -10.98
CA LEU A 237 8.01 4.75 -11.02
C LEU A 237 8.86 5.75 -11.82
N GLY A 238 8.35 6.22 -12.97
CA GLY A 238 9.01 7.22 -13.80
C GLY A 238 9.19 8.54 -13.07
N GLU A 239 8.13 9.07 -12.44
CA GLU A 239 8.20 10.32 -11.69
C GLU A 239 9.09 10.20 -10.45
N ALA A 240 9.08 9.05 -9.77
CA ALA A 240 10.00 8.79 -8.67
C ALA A 240 11.46 8.78 -9.11
N ALA A 241 11.77 8.17 -10.26
CA ALA A 241 13.12 8.16 -10.83
C ALA A 241 13.56 9.56 -11.28
N LEU A 242 12.68 10.32 -11.93
CA LEU A 242 12.94 11.70 -12.33
C LEU A 242 13.16 12.61 -11.13
N ALA A 243 12.36 12.47 -10.07
CA ALA A 243 12.56 13.23 -8.83
C ALA A 243 13.94 12.95 -8.22
N LEU A 244 14.35 11.68 -8.11
CA LEU A 244 15.67 11.31 -7.60
C LEU A 244 16.81 11.88 -8.45
N ALA A 245 16.65 11.95 -9.76
CA ALA A 245 17.67 12.41 -10.69
C ALA A 245 17.77 13.95 -10.77
N LEU A 246 16.65 14.65 -10.67
CA LEU A 246 16.55 16.07 -11.01
C LEU A 246 16.34 16.98 -9.78
N ASP A 247 15.63 16.48 -8.76
CA ASP A 247 15.18 17.31 -7.63
C ASP A 247 16.01 17.09 -6.35
N GLY A 248 17.17 16.45 -6.47
CA GLY A 248 18.02 16.05 -5.35
C GLY A 248 18.13 17.05 -4.18
N PRO A 249 18.39 18.36 -4.42
CA PRO A 249 18.48 19.37 -3.37
C PRO A 249 17.16 19.68 -2.65
N ARG A 250 16.02 19.40 -3.28
CA ARG A 250 14.67 19.66 -2.74
C ARG A 250 14.12 18.49 -1.95
N LEU A 251 14.60 17.28 -2.26
CA LEU A 251 14.11 16.07 -1.62
C LEU A 251 14.53 15.98 -0.15
N PRO A 252 13.77 15.26 0.68
CA PRO A 252 14.17 14.97 2.06
C PRO A 252 15.61 14.47 2.12
N GLY A 253 16.39 14.99 3.08
CA GLY A 253 17.83 14.70 3.20
C GLY A 253 18.14 13.26 3.60
N GLY A 254 19.36 12.81 3.32
CA GLY A 254 19.92 11.54 3.79
C GLY A 254 19.92 10.44 2.73
N GLY A 255 20.88 9.50 2.89
CA GLY A 255 20.96 8.24 2.18
C GLY A 255 20.24 7.13 2.94
N GLY A 256 20.12 5.96 2.34
CA GLY A 256 19.55 4.78 2.98
C GLY A 256 18.74 3.91 2.03
N VAL A 257 18.25 2.79 2.54
CA VAL A 257 17.18 2.03 1.92
C VAL A 257 15.87 2.66 2.39
N LEU A 258 15.21 3.37 1.52
CA LEU A 258 14.11 4.30 1.81
C LEU A 258 12.79 3.81 1.18
N THR A 259 11.69 4.45 1.57
CA THR A 259 10.37 4.32 0.97
C THR A 259 10.04 5.55 0.13
N PRO A 260 9.02 5.54 -0.73
CA PRO A 260 8.61 6.72 -1.49
C PRO A 260 8.35 7.94 -0.61
N ALA A 261 7.62 7.77 0.49
CA ALA A 261 7.32 8.86 1.44
C ALA A 261 8.58 9.45 2.07
N THR A 262 9.57 8.63 2.43
CA THR A 262 10.77 9.09 3.14
C THR A 262 11.85 9.65 2.21
N ALA A 263 11.92 9.17 0.98
CA ALA A 263 12.92 9.60 0.00
C ALA A 263 12.48 10.82 -0.80
N LEU A 264 11.18 10.91 -1.11
CA LEU A 264 10.62 11.84 -2.09
C LEU A 264 9.60 12.81 -1.47
N GLY A 265 9.01 12.44 -0.33
CA GLY A 265 8.10 13.32 0.41
C GLY A 265 6.90 13.77 -0.42
N THR A 266 6.47 15.02 -0.18
CA THR A 266 5.38 15.67 -0.89
C THR A 266 5.72 16.05 -2.33
N ASP A 267 7.02 16.20 -2.65
CA ASP A 267 7.45 16.49 -4.02
C ASP A 267 7.01 15.41 -5.01
N LEU A 268 7.02 14.12 -4.61
CA LEU A 268 6.46 13.06 -5.45
C LEU A 268 4.96 13.23 -5.66
N ALA A 269 4.21 13.62 -4.64
CA ALA A 269 2.77 13.86 -4.79
C ALA A 269 2.48 14.98 -5.80
N ASP A 270 3.22 16.09 -5.74
CA ASP A 270 3.09 17.21 -6.67
C ASP A 270 3.44 16.79 -8.10
N ARG A 271 4.49 16.00 -8.30
CA ARG A 271 4.84 15.43 -9.60
C ARG A 271 3.77 14.51 -10.15
N LEU A 272 3.20 13.65 -9.31
CA LEU A 272 2.12 12.75 -9.72
C LEU A 272 0.85 13.50 -10.10
N VAL A 273 0.52 14.59 -9.41
CA VAL A 273 -0.58 15.48 -9.79
C VAL A 273 -0.30 16.13 -11.14
N ALA A 274 0.89 16.65 -11.36
CA ALA A 274 1.31 17.21 -12.65
C ALA A 274 1.28 16.16 -13.78
N ALA A 275 1.53 14.88 -13.46
CA ALA A 275 1.43 13.75 -14.38
C ALA A 275 0.00 13.22 -14.57
N GLY A 276 -1.02 13.86 -13.98
CA GLY A 276 -2.44 13.57 -14.22
C GLY A 276 -3.12 12.68 -13.18
N LEU A 277 -2.49 12.38 -12.04
CA LEU A 277 -3.16 11.72 -10.93
C LEU A 277 -4.01 12.73 -10.13
N GLU A 278 -5.14 12.27 -9.61
CA GLU A 278 -5.92 13.00 -8.61
C GLU A 278 -5.35 12.67 -7.22
N ILE A 279 -4.81 13.68 -6.53
CA ILE A 279 -4.39 13.57 -5.12
C ILE A 279 -5.00 14.74 -4.36
N SER A 280 -5.79 14.44 -3.33
CA SER A 280 -6.42 15.47 -2.51
C SER A 280 -6.46 15.07 -1.05
N THR A 281 -6.22 16.02 -0.14
CA THR A 281 -6.19 15.78 1.31
C THR A 281 -6.92 16.88 2.05
N GLY A 282 -7.73 16.50 3.06
CA GLY A 282 -8.46 17.45 3.89
C GLY A 282 -9.19 16.79 5.05
N PRO A 283 -9.87 17.58 5.89
CA PRO A 283 -10.81 17.08 6.89
C PRO A 283 -11.91 16.22 6.26
N ALA A 284 -12.39 15.15 6.99
CA ALA A 284 -13.34 14.15 6.51
C ALA A 284 -14.66 14.17 7.29
#